data_55c967d45e25e93189956506e8e6b882
#
_entry.id   55c967d45e25e93189956506e8e6b882
#
_cell.length_a   1.000
_cell.length_b   1.000
_cell.length_c   1.000
_cell.angle_alpha   90.00
_cell.angle_beta   90.00
_cell.angle_gamma   90.00
#
_symmetry.space_group_name_H-M   'P 1'
#
loop_
_entity.id
_entity.type
_entity.pdbx_description
1 polymer ?
#
loop_
_entity_poly.entity_id
_entity_poly.type
_entity_poly.pdbx_seq_one_letter_code
_entity_poly.pdbx_strand_id
1 'polypeptide(L)'
;MAKGHSKADTTHLWTDLFQCLSDPVALLQKNTSSSPTLLRSNTAFEQLFRLSSPQRPLLLTSLPEDFLDLLSQCTSDSVAPVWCVLAQDGKCQHFKLRAALADPEPDYVLLLMQDISEQENTAQLLKQQNAQLKQRLTDIEQLKNRIREQSIRDPLTNLYNRRFLNEFMERELALARRNQKPLAVVMLDLDHFKQLNDQFGHQTGDKVIEMVAKHLLRQSRRTDVLFRYGGEEFLVILPNTNATQALHLAENWRLHVEQAQIFAKHQAITITLSAGISVYPEQGTTAFNLIQAADEALYQAKASGRNQVVMS
;
A
#
# COMPACT_ATOMS: atom_id res chain seq x y z
N MET A 1 -51.47 25.68 53.74
CA MET A 1 -52.31 24.70 52.99
C MET A 1 -51.43 24.12 51.87
N ALA A 2 -50.73 23.03 52.17
CA ALA A 2 -49.94 22.30 51.13
C ALA A 2 -50.87 21.24 50.53
N LYS A 3 -51.17 21.34 49.24
CA LYS A 3 -51.94 20.34 48.49
C LYS A 3 -51.07 19.07 48.39
N GLY A 4 -51.50 18.01 49.07
CA GLY A 4 -50.98 16.67 48.87
C GLY A 4 -51.27 16.22 47.41
N HIS A 5 -50.27 16.16 46.57
CA HIS A 5 -50.40 15.44 45.32
C HIS A 5 -50.50 13.96 45.63
N SER A 6 -51.62 13.37 45.24
CA SER A 6 -51.96 11.98 45.45
C SER A 6 -50.91 11.05 44.81
N LYS A 7 -50.35 10.11 45.57
CA LYS A 7 -49.47 9.04 45.11
C LYS A 7 -50.07 8.24 43.92
N ALA A 8 -51.40 8.25 43.78
CA ALA A 8 -52.10 7.56 42.71
C ALA A 8 -51.89 8.23 41.31
N ASP A 9 -51.82 9.58 41.24
CA ASP A 9 -51.65 10.30 39.97
C ASP A 9 -50.26 10.09 39.36
N THR A 10 -49.22 10.03 40.17
CA THR A 10 -47.87 9.78 39.71
C THR A 10 -47.66 8.35 39.16
N THR A 11 -48.36 7.38 39.74
CA THR A 11 -48.25 5.95 39.33
C THR A 11 -48.85 5.71 37.94
N HIS A 12 -49.94 6.38 37.60
CA HIS A 12 -50.55 6.33 36.24
C HIS A 12 -49.68 7.00 35.20
N LEU A 13 -49.11 8.16 35.50
CA LEU A 13 -48.25 8.90 34.57
C LEU A 13 -46.99 8.09 34.21
N TRP A 14 -46.37 7.43 35.20
CA TRP A 14 -45.22 6.53 34.97
C TRP A 14 -45.58 5.32 34.12
N THR A 15 -46.77 4.76 34.31
CA THR A 15 -47.25 3.61 33.56
C THR A 15 -47.46 3.99 32.07
N ASP A 16 -48.05 5.16 31.81
CA ASP A 16 -48.28 5.63 30.45
C ASP A 16 -46.97 5.98 29.74
N LEU A 17 -46.06 6.67 30.41
CA LEU A 17 -44.72 6.95 29.87
C LEU A 17 -43.96 5.69 29.54
N PHE A 18 -44.01 4.68 30.41
CA PHE A 18 -43.34 3.40 30.20
C PHE A 18 -43.88 2.65 28.97
N GLN A 19 -45.20 2.71 28.74
CA GLN A 19 -45.83 2.10 27.57
C GLN A 19 -45.61 2.89 26.27
N CYS A 20 -45.35 4.19 26.33
CA CYS A 20 -45.07 5.03 25.15
C CYS A 20 -43.64 4.89 24.61
N LEU A 21 -42.72 4.22 25.33
CA LEU A 21 -41.37 4.02 24.84
C LEU A 21 -41.35 3.06 23.64
N SER A 22 -40.64 3.47 22.56
CA SER A 22 -40.48 2.66 21.35
C SER A 22 -39.52 1.52 21.57
N ASP A 23 -38.52 1.72 22.45
CA ASP A 23 -37.52 0.70 22.78
C ASP A 23 -38.10 -0.31 23.79
N PRO A 24 -37.73 -1.61 23.70
CA PRO A 24 -38.14 -2.61 24.66
C PRO A 24 -37.60 -2.30 26.06
N VAL A 25 -38.51 -2.19 27.02
CA VAL A 25 -38.18 -1.90 28.43
C VAL A 25 -38.89 -2.90 29.35
N ALA A 26 -38.15 -3.38 30.36
CA ALA A 26 -38.68 -4.28 31.35
C ALA A 26 -38.21 -3.94 32.77
N LEU A 27 -39.08 -4.12 33.77
CA LEU A 27 -38.71 -4.10 35.17
C LEU A 27 -38.63 -5.51 35.70
N LEU A 28 -37.47 -5.88 36.19
CA LEU A 28 -37.13 -7.22 36.66
C LEU A 28 -36.86 -7.19 38.15
N GLN A 29 -37.23 -8.27 38.86
CA GLN A 29 -36.80 -8.51 40.24
C GLN A 29 -35.71 -9.58 40.26
N LYS A 30 -34.59 -9.29 40.89
CA LYS A 30 -33.50 -10.26 41.10
C LYS A 30 -33.93 -11.28 42.12
N ASN A 31 -33.75 -12.56 41.84
CA ASN A 31 -33.94 -13.64 42.75
C ASN A 31 -32.59 -14.26 43.10
N THR A 32 -32.29 -14.47 44.37
CA THR A 32 -30.99 -14.98 44.87
C THR A 32 -30.67 -16.41 44.45
N SER A 33 -31.65 -17.19 44.00
CA SER A 33 -31.49 -18.64 43.72
C SER A 33 -32.18 -19.11 42.45
N SER A 34 -32.78 -18.22 41.66
CA SER A 34 -33.55 -18.54 40.45
C SER A 34 -33.47 -17.47 39.40
N SER A 35 -34.00 -17.73 38.19
CA SER A 35 -34.13 -16.75 37.13
C SER A 35 -34.89 -15.50 37.60
N PRO A 36 -34.52 -14.30 37.09
CA PRO A 36 -35.18 -13.04 37.47
C PRO A 36 -36.67 -13.10 37.09
N THR A 37 -37.47 -12.41 37.89
CA THR A 37 -38.93 -12.32 37.67
C THR A 37 -39.27 -11.03 36.93
N LEU A 38 -40.02 -11.13 35.85
CA LEU A 38 -40.53 -9.98 35.10
C LEU A 38 -41.73 -9.41 35.85
N LEU A 39 -41.58 -8.19 36.34
CA LEU A 39 -42.66 -7.47 37.03
C LEU A 39 -43.51 -6.62 36.07
N ARG A 40 -42.85 -5.90 35.17
CA ARG A 40 -43.49 -5.08 34.15
C ARG A 40 -42.68 -5.05 32.85
N SER A 41 -43.37 -4.90 31.75
CA SER A 41 -42.79 -4.70 30.42
C SER A 41 -43.63 -3.73 29.61
N ASN A 42 -43.05 -3.05 28.67
CA ASN A 42 -43.81 -2.30 27.68
C ASN A 42 -44.17 -3.19 26.48
N THR A 43 -45.06 -2.65 25.62
CA THR A 43 -45.54 -3.37 24.43
C THR A 43 -44.42 -3.80 23.52
N ALA A 44 -43.38 -2.97 23.35
CA ALA A 44 -42.21 -3.31 22.52
C ALA A 44 -41.45 -4.55 23.05
N PHE A 45 -41.26 -4.65 24.38
CA PHE A 45 -40.65 -5.81 25.00
C PHE A 45 -41.51 -7.08 24.83
N GLU A 46 -42.83 -6.95 25.05
CA GLU A 46 -43.76 -8.07 24.89
C GLU A 46 -43.81 -8.60 23.46
N GLN A 47 -43.79 -7.71 22.48
CA GLN A 47 -43.71 -8.09 21.07
C GLN A 47 -42.41 -8.79 20.72
N LEU A 48 -41.27 -8.25 21.17
CA LEU A 48 -39.97 -8.82 20.89
C LEU A 48 -39.85 -10.27 21.40
N PHE A 49 -40.32 -10.52 22.63
CA PHE A 49 -40.27 -11.83 23.28
C PHE A 49 -41.55 -12.68 23.09
N ARG A 50 -42.51 -12.20 22.31
CA ARG A 50 -43.82 -12.89 22.06
C ARG A 50 -44.55 -13.30 23.33
N LEU A 51 -44.52 -12.47 24.34
CA LEU A 51 -45.17 -12.73 25.60
C LEU A 51 -46.69 -12.53 25.43
N SER A 52 -47.41 -13.66 25.34
CA SER A 52 -48.88 -13.64 25.30
C SER A 52 -49.47 -13.77 26.68
N SER A 53 -50.08 -12.69 27.19
CA SER A 53 -50.91 -12.62 28.40
C SER A 53 -50.28 -12.09 29.69
N PRO A 54 -51.05 -11.30 30.45
CA PRO A 54 -50.59 -10.46 31.57
C PRO A 54 -50.65 -11.12 32.93
N GLN A 55 -50.44 -12.43 33.05
CA GLN A 55 -50.25 -13.00 34.40
C GLN A 55 -48.84 -12.65 34.89
N ARG A 56 -48.79 -11.62 35.72
CA ARG A 56 -47.55 -11.14 36.34
C ARG A 56 -47.59 -11.42 37.84
N PRO A 57 -46.47 -11.78 38.47
CA PRO A 57 -45.08 -11.86 37.95
C PRO A 57 -44.77 -13.11 37.13
N LEU A 58 -44.06 -12.94 36.00
CA LEU A 58 -43.68 -14.01 35.10
C LEU A 58 -42.23 -14.40 35.37
N LEU A 59 -41.99 -15.65 35.68
CA LEU A 59 -40.62 -16.19 35.76
C LEU A 59 -40.03 -16.20 34.32
N LEU A 60 -38.87 -15.56 34.11
CA LEU A 60 -38.22 -15.44 32.84
C LEU A 60 -37.54 -16.73 32.33
N THR A 61 -38.00 -17.90 32.79
CA THR A 61 -37.54 -19.21 32.32
C THR A 61 -37.87 -19.49 30.85
N SER A 62 -38.78 -18.71 30.27
CA SER A 62 -39.17 -18.81 28.85
C SER A 62 -38.32 -17.92 27.89
N LEU A 63 -37.40 -17.12 28.41
CA LEU A 63 -36.47 -16.33 27.59
C LEU A 63 -35.30 -17.19 27.12
N PRO A 64 -34.71 -16.85 25.97
CA PRO A 64 -33.53 -17.52 25.46
C PRO A 64 -32.39 -17.54 26.49
N GLU A 65 -31.67 -18.68 26.62
CA GLU A 65 -30.59 -18.83 27.61
C GLU A 65 -29.48 -17.79 27.40
N ASP A 66 -29.12 -17.51 26.12
CA ASP A 66 -28.14 -16.49 25.77
C ASP A 66 -28.50 -15.09 26.24
N PHE A 67 -29.80 -14.77 26.25
CA PHE A 67 -30.28 -13.50 26.81
C PHE A 67 -30.18 -13.44 28.33
N LEU A 68 -30.47 -14.53 29.02
CA LEU A 68 -30.34 -14.61 30.48
C LEU A 68 -28.88 -14.49 30.92
N ASP A 69 -27.95 -15.11 30.18
CA ASP A 69 -26.51 -15.01 30.43
C ASP A 69 -26.03 -13.57 30.27
N LEU A 70 -26.48 -12.88 29.20
CA LEU A 70 -26.16 -11.46 28.96
C LEU A 70 -26.74 -10.55 30.06
N LEU A 71 -27.95 -10.84 30.54
CA LEU A 71 -28.54 -10.12 31.67
C LEU A 71 -27.69 -10.21 32.95
N SER A 72 -27.10 -11.37 33.20
CA SER A 72 -26.20 -11.57 34.35
C SER A 72 -24.94 -10.69 34.28
N GLN A 73 -24.51 -10.34 33.07
CA GLN A 73 -23.33 -9.50 32.78
C GLN A 73 -23.63 -8.00 32.84
N CYS A 74 -24.92 -7.61 32.82
CA CYS A 74 -25.32 -6.21 32.92
C CYS A 74 -25.15 -5.71 34.35
N THR A 75 -24.00 -5.12 34.64
CA THR A 75 -23.73 -4.39 35.90
C THR A 75 -23.63 -2.90 35.55
N SER A 76 -23.86 -2.02 36.55
CA SER A 76 -23.88 -0.55 36.35
C SER A 76 -22.63 0.06 35.73
N ASP A 77 -21.49 -0.64 35.78
CA ASP A 77 -20.18 -0.14 35.29
C ASP A 77 -19.61 -0.91 34.09
N SER A 78 -20.32 -1.89 33.54
CA SER A 78 -19.83 -2.66 32.42
C SER A 78 -20.23 -2.10 31.05
N VAL A 79 -19.41 -2.38 30.03
CA VAL A 79 -19.77 -2.13 28.63
C VAL A 79 -21.06 -2.88 28.35
N ALA A 80 -22.10 -2.15 27.92
CA ALA A 80 -23.42 -2.73 27.68
C ALA A 80 -23.32 -3.84 26.60
N PRO A 81 -23.67 -5.09 26.91
CA PRO A 81 -23.60 -6.19 25.97
C PRO A 81 -24.58 -5.99 24.81
N VAL A 82 -24.24 -6.56 23.65
CA VAL A 82 -25.09 -6.55 22.46
C VAL A 82 -25.70 -7.94 22.27
N TRP A 83 -27.01 -8.01 22.23
CA TRP A 83 -27.76 -9.23 21.95
C TRP A 83 -28.25 -9.22 20.50
N CYS A 84 -28.05 -10.33 19.78
CA CYS A 84 -28.50 -10.52 18.42
C CYS A 84 -29.65 -11.51 18.37
N VAL A 85 -30.73 -11.13 17.74
CA VAL A 85 -31.90 -12.01 17.51
C VAL A 85 -32.23 -12.07 16.03
N LEU A 86 -32.63 -13.24 15.57
CA LEU A 86 -33.12 -13.41 14.20
C LEU A 86 -34.60 -13.01 14.16
N ALA A 87 -34.92 -11.94 13.44
CA ALA A 87 -36.31 -11.49 13.22
C ALA A 87 -37.06 -12.43 12.28
N GLN A 88 -38.39 -12.28 12.20
CA GLN A 88 -39.25 -13.12 11.36
C GLN A 88 -38.96 -13.03 9.85
N ASP A 89 -38.40 -11.92 9.43
CA ASP A 89 -37.99 -11.66 8.04
C ASP A 89 -36.58 -12.23 7.72
N GLY A 90 -35.96 -12.96 8.64
CA GLY A 90 -34.64 -13.53 8.50
C GLY A 90 -33.48 -12.53 8.67
N LYS A 91 -33.76 -11.30 9.10
CA LYS A 91 -32.72 -10.32 9.40
C LYS A 91 -32.28 -10.40 10.85
N CYS A 92 -31.00 -10.18 11.11
CA CYS A 92 -30.49 -10.02 12.46
C CYS A 92 -30.86 -8.64 13.00
N GLN A 93 -31.51 -8.62 14.17
CA GLN A 93 -31.70 -7.43 14.97
C GLN A 93 -30.72 -7.41 16.13
N HIS A 94 -30.07 -6.28 16.36
CA HIS A 94 -29.05 -6.11 17.39
C HIS A 94 -29.56 -5.15 18.44
N PHE A 95 -29.63 -5.62 19.67
CA PHE A 95 -30.07 -4.81 20.81
C PHE A 95 -28.94 -4.58 21.79
N LYS A 96 -28.67 -3.32 22.12
CA LYS A 96 -27.77 -2.95 23.20
C LYS A 96 -28.53 -2.95 24.51
N LEU A 97 -28.10 -3.80 25.44
CA LEU A 97 -28.74 -3.97 26.75
C LEU A 97 -28.15 -3.00 27.77
N ARG A 98 -28.98 -2.27 28.47
CA ARG A 98 -28.61 -1.45 29.62
C ARG A 98 -29.47 -1.82 30.81
N ALA A 99 -28.84 -2.12 31.94
CA ALA A 99 -29.51 -2.39 33.19
C ALA A 99 -29.17 -1.30 34.18
N ALA A 100 -30.19 -0.79 34.88
CA ALA A 100 -30.02 0.14 35.97
C ALA A 100 -30.66 -0.46 37.23
N LEU A 101 -29.95 -0.44 38.36
CA LEU A 101 -30.50 -0.82 39.65
C LEU A 101 -31.46 0.25 40.13
N ALA A 102 -32.60 -0.14 40.63
CA ALA A 102 -33.54 0.80 41.23
C ALA A 102 -33.06 1.18 42.64
N ASP A 103 -32.84 2.49 42.86
CA ASP A 103 -32.51 3.03 44.18
C ASP A 103 -33.83 3.54 44.83
N PRO A 104 -34.20 3.19 46.10
CA PRO A 104 -33.37 2.53 47.10
C PRO A 104 -33.50 0.99 47.19
N GLU A 105 -34.13 0.33 46.25
CA GLU A 105 -34.43 -1.11 46.31
C GLU A 105 -33.51 -1.88 45.30
N PRO A 106 -32.33 -2.37 45.72
CA PRO A 106 -31.33 -2.96 44.83
C PRO A 106 -31.74 -4.29 44.20
N ASP A 107 -32.86 -4.86 44.64
CA ASP A 107 -33.39 -6.11 44.08
C ASP A 107 -34.16 -5.89 42.74
N TYR A 108 -34.40 -4.66 42.35
CA TYR A 108 -35.10 -4.33 41.11
C TYR A 108 -34.11 -3.80 40.05
N VAL A 109 -34.30 -4.28 38.85
CA VAL A 109 -33.49 -3.88 37.69
C VAL A 109 -34.38 -3.37 36.60
N LEU A 110 -34.15 -2.14 36.16
CA LEU A 110 -34.74 -1.59 34.93
C LEU A 110 -33.84 -2.01 33.76
N LEU A 111 -34.38 -2.78 32.84
CA LEU A 111 -33.72 -3.18 31.61
C LEU A 111 -34.22 -2.32 30.46
N LEU A 112 -33.33 -1.67 29.74
CA LEU A 112 -33.58 -0.96 28.49
C LEU A 112 -32.82 -1.66 27.36
N MET A 113 -33.51 -1.94 26.26
CA MET A 113 -32.94 -2.59 25.08
C MET A 113 -33.02 -1.61 23.91
N GLN A 114 -31.90 -1.03 23.54
CA GLN A 114 -31.82 -0.10 22.41
C GLN A 114 -31.55 -0.87 21.12
N ASP A 115 -32.42 -0.74 20.12
CA ASP A 115 -32.16 -1.28 18.78
C ASP A 115 -31.02 -0.52 18.12
N ILE A 116 -29.94 -1.23 17.78
CA ILE A 116 -28.75 -0.71 17.13
C ILE A 116 -28.51 -1.39 15.76
N SER A 117 -29.51 -2.08 15.23
CA SER A 117 -29.39 -2.87 14.00
C SER A 117 -28.92 -2.05 12.81
N GLU A 118 -29.44 -0.85 12.63
CA GLU A 118 -29.03 0.06 11.56
C GLU A 118 -27.57 0.52 11.74
N GLN A 119 -27.18 0.80 12.99
CA GLN A 119 -25.80 1.22 13.31
C GLN A 119 -24.79 0.10 13.04
N GLU A 120 -25.10 -1.13 13.45
CA GLU A 120 -24.25 -2.30 13.21
C GLU A 120 -24.15 -2.63 11.72
N ASN A 121 -25.26 -2.61 10.99
CA ASN A 121 -25.26 -2.82 9.54
C ASN A 121 -24.44 -1.75 8.82
N THR A 122 -24.57 -0.49 9.22
CA THR A 122 -23.79 0.63 8.65
C THR A 122 -22.31 0.47 8.98
N ALA A 123 -21.97 0.09 10.21
CA ALA A 123 -20.59 -0.14 10.63
C ALA A 123 -19.94 -1.30 9.86
N GLN A 124 -20.69 -2.39 9.64
CA GLN A 124 -20.21 -3.52 8.83
C GLN A 124 -20.00 -3.13 7.37
N LEU A 125 -20.95 -2.39 6.77
CA LEU A 125 -20.82 -1.89 5.41
C LEU A 125 -19.61 -0.98 5.25
N LEU A 126 -19.40 -0.06 6.19
CA LEU A 126 -18.23 0.83 6.22
C LEU A 126 -16.92 0.04 6.35
N LYS A 127 -16.88 -0.99 7.18
CA LYS A 127 -15.69 -1.88 7.29
C LYS A 127 -15.39 -2.57 5.96
N GLN A 128 -16.42 -3.10 5.29
CA GLN A 128 -16.25 -3.75 3.98
C GLN A 128 -15.77 -2.77 2.92
N GLN A 129 -16.38 -1.58 2.84
CA GLN A 129 -15.97 -0.54 1.88
C GLN A 129 -14.53 -0.07 2.13
N ASN A 130 -14.15 0.13 3.39
CA ASN A 130 -12.78 0.49 3.75
C ASN A 130 -11.76 -0.60 3.37
N ALA A 131 -12.11 -1.87 3.56
CA ALA A 131 -11.24 -2.98 3.14
C ALA A 131 -11.07 -3.01 1.62
N GLN A 132 -12.16 -2.86 0.85
CA GLN A 132 -12.11 -2.78 -0.59
C GLN A 132 -11.31 -1.57 -1.10
N LEU A 133 -11.48 -0.41 -0.46
CA LEU A 133 -10.76 0.80 -0.82
C LEU A 133 -9.25 0.64 -0.61
N LYS A 134 -8.84 0.06 0.52
CA LYS A 134 -7.42 -0.25 0.79
C LYS A 134 -6.83 -1.19 -0.26
N GLN A 135 -7.57 -2.23 -0.64
CA GLN A 135 -7.12 -3.15 -1.69
C GLN A 135 -6.92 -2.41 -3.02
N ARG A 136 -7.90 -1.60 -3.45
CA ARG A 136 -7.79 -0.82 -4.69
C ARG A 136 -6.61 0.15 -4.68
N LEU A 137 -6.32 0.80 -3.55
CA LEU A 137 -5.15 1.68 -3.41
C LEU A 137 -3.86 0.90 -3.62
N THR A 138 -3.72 -0.28 -3.01
CA THR A 138 -2.55 -1.15 -3.21
C THR A 138 -2.39 -1.56 -4.67
N ASP A 139 -3.48 -1.95 -5.33
CA ASP A 139 -3.46 -2.34 -6.75
C ASP A 139 -3.04 -1.17 -7.66
N ILE A 140 -3.56 0.03 -7.39
CA ILE A 140 -3.19 1.25 -8.12
C ILE A 140 -1.70 1.58 -7.93
N GLU A 141 -1.17 1.48 -6.72
CA GLU A 141 0.26 1.71 -6.46
C GLU A 141 1.14 0.70 -7.19
N GLN A 142 0.76 -0.58 -7.20
CA GLN A 142 1.48 -1.61 -7.95
C GLN A 142 1.45 -1.34 -9.46
N LEU A 143 0.28 -0.99 -10.01
CA LEU A 143 0.16 -0.63 -11.42
C LEU A 143 1.00 0.60 -11.77
N LYS A 144 0.94 1.66 -10.96
CA LYS A 144 1.74 2.87 -11.12
C LYS A 144 3.24 2.55 -11.15
N ASN A 145 3.72 1.71 -10.22
CA ASN A 145 5.12 1.31 -10.17
C ASN A 145 5.50 0.50 -11.41
N ARG A 146 4.65 -0.43 -11.86
CA ARG A 146 4.88 -1.20 -13.09
C ARG A 146 4.94 -0.32 -14.33
N ILE A 147 4.00 0.62 -14.48
CA ILE A 147 4.00 1.58 -15.58
C ILE A 147 5.25 2.46 -15.53
N ARG A 148 5.67 2.91 -14.34
CA ARG A 148 6.90 3.70 -14.17
C ARG A 148 8.12 2.88 -14.59
N GLU A 149 8.28 1.65 -14.12
CA GLU A 149 9.40 0.78 -14.52
C GLU A 149 9.43 0.56 -16.03
N GLN A 150 8.30 0.31 -16.67
CA GLN A 150 8.21 0.19 -18.13
C GLN A 150 8.53 1.49 -18.86
N SER A 151 8.21 2.64 -18.26
CA SER A 151 8.48 3.96 -18.85
C SER A 151 9.93 4.41 -18.74
N ILE A 152 10.71 3.88 -17.76
CA ILE A 152 12.09 4.28 -17.51
C ILE A 152 13.13 3.26 -18.01
N ARG A 153 12.71 2.07 -18.47
CA ARG A 153 13.59 1.04 -19.00
C ARG A 153 13.55 0.97 -20.52
N ASP A 154 14.67 0.55 -21.10
CA ASP A 154 14.74 0.17 -22.51
C ASP A 154 14.26 -1.28 -22.67
N PRO A 155 13.32 -1.58 -23.57
CA PRO A 155 12.73 -2.91 -23.69
C PRO A 155 13.69 -3.99 -24.20
N LEU A 156 14.74 -3.63 -24.96
CA LEU A 156 15.70 -4.59 -25.50
C LEU A 156 16.75 -4.98 -24.45
N THR A 157 17.30 -3.99 -23.76
CA THR A 157 18.45 -4.18 -22.86
C THR A 157 18.10 -4.28 -21.40
N ASN A 158 16.90 -3.85 -21.02
CA ASN A 158 16.45 -3.62 -19.65
C ASN A 158 17.31 -2.61 -18.84
N LEU A 159 18.22 -1.89 -19.51
CA LEU A 159 18.90 -0.74 -18.93
C LEU A 159 17.93 0.43 -18.77
N TYR A 160 18.32 1.45 -18.01
CA TYR A 160 17.53 2.68 -18.00
C TYR A 160 17.57 3.35 -19.39
N ASN A 161 16.46 3.98 -19.77
CA ASN A 161 16.37 4.71 -21.04
C ASN A 161 16.84 6.17 -20.89
N ARG A 162 17.07 6.83 -22.02
CA ARG A 162 17.52 8.23 -22.07
C ARG A 162 16.57 9.21 -21.35
N ARG A 163 15.26 8.92 -21.29
CA ARG A 163 14.30 9.80 -20.62
C ARG A 163 14.56 9.89 -19.12
N PHE A 164 14.88 8.78 -18.50
CA PHE A 164 15.18 8.72 -17.08
C PHE A 164 16.54 9.34 -16.71
N LEU A 165 17.46 9.41 -17.67
CA LEU A 165 18.81 9.94 -17.45
C LEU A 165 18.78 11.37 -16.88
N ASN A 166 17.94 12.26 -17.42
CA ASN A 166 17.93 13.66 -16.99
C ASN A 166 17.51 13.79 -15.51
N GLU A 167 16.43 13.09 -15.12
CA GLU A 167 15.95 13.09 -13.72
C GLU A 167 17.02 12.51 -12.79
N PHE A 168 17.68 11.44 -13.20
CA PHE A 168 18.71 10.76 -12.41
C PHE A 168 19.97 11.60 -12.26
N MET A 169 20.44 12.20 -13.35
CA MET A 169 21.69 12.97 -13.37
C MET A 169 21.65 14.20 -12.47
N GLU A 170 20.54 14.96 -12.48
CA GLU A 170 20.37 16.12 -11.61
C GLU A 170 20.44 15.74 -10.13
N ARG A 171 19.83 14.63 -9.76
CA ARG A 171 19.85 14.12 -8.39
C ARG A 171 21.27 13.72 -7.97
N GLU A 172 21.98 12.97 -8.79
CA GLU A 172 23.34 12.48 -8.47
C GLU A 172 24.35 13.64 -8.42
N LEU A 173 24.23 14.64 -9.29
CA LEU A 173 25.04 15.86 -9.22
C LEU A 173 24.81 16.65 -7.93
N ALA A 174 23.54 16.78 -7.51
CA ALA A 174 23.23 17.44 -6.24
C ALA A 174 23.86 16.70 -5.04
N LEU A 175 23.85 15.35 -5.08
CA LEU A 175 24.50 14.53 -4.06
C LEU A 175 26.02 14.64 -4.11
N ALA A 176 26.64 14.60 -5.30
CA ALA A 176 28.06 14.76 -5.50
C ALA A 176 28.57 16.12 -4.96
N ARG A 177 27.83 17.19 -5.28
CA ARG A 177 28.09 18.55 -4.79
C ARG A 177 28.02 18.65 -3.27
N ARG A 178 26.92 18.11 -2.68
CA ARG A 178 26.73 18.15 -1.23
C ARG A 178 27.80 17.38 -0.47
N ASN A 179 28.21 16.23 -0.99
CA ASN A 179 29.16 15.34 -0.36
C ASN A 179 30.62 15.62 -0.75
N GLN A 180 30.86 16.58 -1.66
CA GLN A 180 32.20 16.89 -2.22
C GLN A 180 32.87 15.63 -2.79
N LYS A 181 32.12 14.80 -3.53
CA LYS A 181 32.59 13.56 -4.13
C LYS A 181 32.60 13.67 -5.64
N PRO A 182 33.58 13.07 -6.33
CA PRO A 182 33.60 13.03 -7.78
C PRO A 182 32.46 12.19 -8.33
N LEU A 183 32.01 12.51 -9.53
CA LEU A 183 31.05 11.73 -10.31
C LEU A 183 31.55 11.63 -11.73
N ALA A 184 31.75 10.42 -12.25
CA ALA A 184 32.16 10.23 -13.61
C ALA A 184 30.97 9.88 -14.51
N VAL A 185 31.03 10.36 -15.76
CA VAL A 185 30.11 10.03 -16.84
C VAL A 185 30.93 9.37 -17.95
N VAL A 186 30.48 8.21 -18.41
CA VAL A 186 31.11 7.47 -19.50
C VAL A 186 30.10 7.31 -20.64
N MET A 187 30.40 7.87 -21.81
CA MET A 187 29.65 7.66 -23.04
C MET A 187 30.33 6.54 -23.83
N LEU A 188 29.57 5.55 -24.27
CA LEU A 188 30.09 4.39 -25.03
C LEU A 188 29.28 4.21 -26.31
N ASP A 189 29.94 3.73 -27.35
CA ASP A 189 29.31 3.45 -28.64
C ASP A 189 29.97 2.23 -29.29
N LEU A 190 29.18 1.38 -29.93
CA LEU A 190 29.64 0.18 -30.61
C LEU A 190 30.26 0.50 -31.96
N ASP A 191 31.52 0.18 -32.12
CA ASP A 191 32.23 0.48 -33.35
C ASP A 191 31.70 -0.32 -34.53
N HIS A 192 31.48 0.37 -35.66
CA HIS A 192 31.04 -0.26 -36.91
C HIS A 192 29.68 -0.99 -36.82
N PHE A 193 28.84 -0.66 -35.87
CA PHE A 193 27.57 -1.36 -35.64
C PHE A 193 26.62 -1.32 -36.85
N LYS A 194 26.61 -0.23 -37.61
CA LYS A 194 25.84 -0.15 -38.84
C LYS A 194 26.29 -1.20 -39.87
N GLN A 195 27.61 -1.39 -40.05
CA GLN A 195 28.15 -2.42 -40.96
C GLN A 195 27.75 -3.80 -40.54
N LEU A 196 27.76 -4.08 -39.21
CA LEU A 196 27.30 -5.33 -38.64
C LEU A 196 25.83 -5.59 -38.99
N ASN A 197 24.96 -4.58 -38.82
CA ASN A 197 23.53 -4.69 -39.18
C ASN A 197 23.34 -4.94 -40.69
N ASP A 198 24.08 -4.20 -41.53
CA ASP A 198 23.98 -4.36 -42.97
C ASP A 198 24.43 -5.78 -43.43
N GLN A 199 25.37 -6.36 -42.79
CA GLN A 199 25.90 -7.72 -43.09
C GLN A 199 25.07 -8.86 -42.53
N PHE A 200 24.67 -8.78 -41.24
CA PHE A 200 24.06 -9.86 -40.50
C PHE A 200 22.58 -9.65 -40.16
N GLY A 201 22.04 -8.48 -40.42
CA GLY A 201 20.65 -8.10 -40.18
C GLY A 201 20.40 -7.56 -38.76
N HIS A 202 19.34 -6.77 -38.59
CA HIS A 202 18.98 -6.10 -37.34
C HIS A 202 18.78 -7.05 -36.14
N GLN A 203 18.25 -8.26 -36.36
CA GLN A 203 18.10 -9.24 -35.28
C GLN A 203 19.45 -9.68 -34.67
N THR A 204 20.51 -9.70 -35.49
CA THR A 204 21.85 -9.97 -34.97
C THR A 204 22.39 -8.77 -34.22
N GLY A 205 22.15 -7.55 -34.72
CA GLY A 205 22.48 -6.33 -34.02
C GLY A 205 21.82 -6.22 -32.65
N ASP A 206 20.55 -6.57 -32.57
CA ASP A 206 19.82 -6.59 -31.28
C ASP A 206 20.46 -7.54 -30.26
N LYS A 207 20.87 -8.74 -30.71
CA LYS A 207 21.60 -9.70 -29.84
C LYS A 207 22.96 -9.16 -29.37
N VAL A 208 23.66 -8.40 -30.25
CA VAL A 208 24.91 -7.74 -29.89
C VAL A 208 24.66 -6.69 -28.80
N ILE A 209 23.66 -5.83 -28.99
CA ILE A 209 23.28 -4.80 -28.01
C ILE A 209 22.93 -5.45 -26.66
N GLU A 210 22.12 -6.50 -26.66
CA GLU A 210 21.77 -7.23 -25.42
C GLU A 210 23.00 -7.82 -24.74
N MET A 211 23.91 -8.40 -25.50
CA MET A 211 25.13 -9.00 -24.98
C MET A 211 26.02 -7.92 -24.35
N VAL A 212 26.24 -6.80 -25.04
CA VAL A 212 27.03 -5.67 -24.50
C VAL A 212 26.39 -5.13 -23.22
N ALA A 213 25.09 -4.90 -23.21
CA ALA A 213 24.38 -4.46 -22.01
C ALA A 213 24.61 -5.41 -20.83
N LYS A 214 24.55 -6.72 -21.06
CA LYS A 214 24.81 -7.75 -20.02
C LYS A 214 26.28 -7.71 -19.53
N HIS A 215 27.24 -7.51 -20.43
CA HIS A 215 28.66 -7.37 -20.06
C HIS A 215 28.91 -6.12 -19.23
N LEU A 216 28.39 -4.98 -19.65
CA LEU A 216 28.47 -3.73 -18.90
C LEU A 216 27.90 -3.88 -17.50
N LEU A 217 26.69 -4.46 -17.37
CA LEU A 217 26.06 -4.71 -16.07
C LEU A 217 26.87 -5.63 -15.14
N ARG A 218 27.43 -6.71 -15.68
CA ARG A 218 28.19 -7.68 -14.87
C ARG A 218 29.49 -7.11 -14.30
N GLN A 219 30.09 -6.15 -15.00
CA GLN A 219 31.35 -5.52 -14.62
C GLN A 219 31.15 -4.22 -13.82
N SER A 220 29.92 -3.76 -13.69
CA SER A 220 29.56 -2.53 -12.97
C SER A 220 29.21 -2.84 -11.51
N ARG A 221 29.45 -1.85 -10.65
CA ARG A 221 29.06 -1.91 -9.24
C ARG A 221 27.56 -1.70 -9.10
N ARG A 222 27.00 -2.09 -7.96
CA ARG A 222 25.57 -1.84 -7.65
C ARG A 222 25.20 -0.35 -7.60
N THR A 223 26.17 0.51 -7.37
CA THR A 223 26.01 1.97 -7.37
C THR A 223 26.06 2.60 -8.74
N ASP A 224 26.63 1.90 -9.73
CA ASP A 224 26.78 2.41 -11.08
C ASP A 224 25.45 2.28 -11.82
N VAL A 225 25.10 3.28 -12.61
CA VAL A 225 23.81 3.29 -13.30
C VAL A 225 24.01 3.40 -14.80
N LEU A 226 23.46 2.42 -15.49
CA LEU A 226 23.64 2.22 -16.90
C LEU A 226 22.37 2.59 -17.67
N PHE A 227 22.57 3.31 -18.77
CA PHE A 227 21.52 3.78 -19.67
C PHE A 227 21.80 3.31 -21.09
N ARG A 228 20.73 2.95 -21.82
CA ARG A 228 20.77 2.94 -23.27
C ARG A 228 20.44 4.35 -23.74
N TYR A 229 21.45 5.06 -24.25
CA TYR A 229 21.35 6.47 -24.63
C TYR A 229 20.77 6.65 -26.04
N GLY A 230 21.13 5.78 -26.95
CA GLY A 230 20.69 5.74 -28.35
C GLY A 230 20.53 4.31 -28.86
N GLY A 231 20.56 4.12 -30.17
CA GLY A 231 20.45 2.80 -30.80
C GLY A 231 21.55 1.83 -30.36
N GLU A 232 22.79 2.23 -30.53
CA GLU A 232 24.02 1.48 -30.20
C GLU A 232 24.88 2.20 -29.14
N GLU A 233 24.33 3.26 -28.55
CA GLU A 233 25.00 4.13 -27.58
C GLU A 233 24.56 3.82 -26.17
N PHE A 234 25.52 3.77 -25.26
CA PHE A 234 25.29 3.59 -23.83
C PHE A 234 25.90 4.75 -23.05
N LEU A 235 25.30 5.09 -21.93
CA LEU A 235 25.82 6.04 -20.98
C LEU A 235 25.86 5.43 -19.58
N VAL A 236 26.96 5.59 -18.88
CA VAL A 236 27.12 5.10 -17.53
C VAL A 236 27.47 6.24 -16.58
N ILE A 237 26.74 6.32 -15.47
CA ILE A 237 27.01 7.24 -14.37
C ILE A 237 27.66 6.48 -13.26
N LEU A 238 28.81 6.96 -12.81
CA LEU A 238 29.66 6.37 -11.79
C LEU A 238 29.77 7.30 -10.56
N PRO A 239 28.88 7.16 -9.55
CA PRO A 239 28.97 7.95 -8.34
C PRO A 239 30.23 7.64 -7.53
N ASN A 240 30.79 8.66 -6.87
CA ASN A 240 32.02 8.57 -6.06
C ASN A 240 33.22 7.95 -6.81
N THR A 241 33.38 8.30 -8.09
CA THR A 241 34.39 7.73 -8.97
C THR A 241 35.23 8.84 -9.59
N ASN A 242 36.53 8.80 -9.36
CA ASN A 242 37.48 9.75 -9.93
C ASN A 242 37.93 9.32 -11.35
N ALA A 243 38.72 10.18 -12.00
CA ALA A 243 39.21 9.99 -13.37
C ALA A 243 39.94 8.65 -13.56
N THR A 244 40.88 8.30 -12.71
CA THR A 244 41.67 7.05 -12.80
C THR A 244 40.79 5.82 -12.66
N GLN A 245 39.84 5.85 -11.73
CA GLN A 245 38.91 4.73 -11.52
C GLN A 245 37.94 4.57 -12.69
N ALA A 246 37.44 5.68 -13.24
CA ALA A 246 36.56 5.67 -14.41
C ALA A 246 37.26 5.11 -15.64
N LEU A 247 38.50 5.55 -15.88
CA LEU A 247 39.35 5.05 -16.98
C LEU A 247 39.56 3.53 -16.87
N HIS A 248 39.97 3.06 -15.70
CA HIS A 248 40.18 1.64 -15.47
C HIS A 248 38.90 0.80 -15.70
N LEU A 249 37.76 1.30 -15.28
CA LEU A 249 36.49 0.60 -15.45
C LEU A 249 36.06 0.56 -16.92
N ALA A 250 36.18 1.71 -17.62
CA ALA A 250 35.85 1.81 -19.05
C ALA A 250 36.74 0.92 -19.92
N GLU A 251 38.08 0.84 -19.63
CA GLU A 251 38.97 -0.07 -20.30
C GLU A 251 38.62 -1.55 -20.04
N ASN A 252 38.21 -1.89 -18.83
CA ASN A 252 37.72 -3.23 -18.56
C ASN A 252 36.49 -3.59 -19.40
N TRP A 253 35.54 -2.68 -19.53
CA TRP A 253 34.37 -2.90 -20.41
C TRP A 253 34.78 -3.09 -21.86
N ARG A 254 35.68 -2.22 -22.36
CA ARG A 254 36.20 -2.30 -23.73
C ARG A 254 36.83 -3.67 -24.01
N LEU A 255 37.75 -4.10 -23.15
CA LEU A 255 38.43 -5.38 -23.29
C LEU A 255 37.49 -6.58 -23.24
N HIS A 256 36.50 -6.56 -22.33
CA HIS A 256 35.52 -7.65 -22.23
C HIS A 256 34.60 -7.73 -23.46
N VAL A 257 34.23 -6.59 -24.04
CA VAL A 257 33.43 -6.54 -25.28
C VAL A 257 34.24 -7.03 -26.46
N GLU A 258 35.52 -6.60 -26.60
CA GLU A 258 36.43 -7.05 -27.65
C GLU A 258 36.67 -8.56 -27.60
N GLN A 259 36.78 -9.15 -26.41
CA GLN A 259 36.99 -10.61 -26.19
C GLN A 259 35.68 -11.42 -26.32
N ALA A 260 34.53 -10.78 -26.32
CA ALA A 260 33.25 -11.46 -26.41
C ALA A 260 33.07 -12.08 -27.82
N GLN A 261 32.82 -13.38 -27.85
CA GLN A 261 32.50 -14.09 -29.10
C GLN A 261 30.99 -14.15 -29.30
N ILE A 262 30.53 -13.59 -30.40
CA ILE A 262 29.12 -13.68 -30.83
C ILE A 262 29.11 -14.56 -32.09
N PHE A 263 28.18 -15.49 -32.14
CA PHE A 263 28.04 -16.35 -33.32
C PHE A 263 26.75 -15.96 -34.09
N ALA A 264 26.90 -15.60 -35.35
CA ALA A 264 25.78 -15.41 -36.27
C ALA A 264 26.06 -16.13 -37.59
N LYS A 265 25.07 -16.86 -38.12
CA LYS A 265 25.21 -17.66 -39.35
C LYS A 265 26.48 -18.56 -39.38
N HIS A 266 26.82 -19.18 -38.25
CA HIS A 266 28.00 -20.02 -38.05
C HIS A 266 29.38 -19.29 -38.16
N GLN A 267 29.37 -17.94 -38.14
CA GLN A 267 30.58 -17.12 -38.10
C GLN A 267 30.75 -16.45 -36.74
N ALA A 268 31.98 -16.41 -36.23
CA ALA A 268 32.31 -15.61 -35.06
C ALA A 268 32.35 -14.12 -35.47
N ILE A 269 31.64 -13.28 -34.76
CA ILE A 269 31.66 -11.85 -34.95
C ILE A 269 32.41 -11.23 -33.79
N THR A 270 33.38 -10.39 -34.08
CA THR A 270 34.06 -9.55 -33.09
C THR A 270 33.45 -8.12 -33.19
N ILE A 271 33.10 -7.55 -32.05
CA ILE A 271 32.67 -6.17 -31.95
C ILE A 271 33.58 -5.45 -30.95
N THR A 272 33.87 -4.19 -31.23
CA THR A 272 34.60 -3.31 -30.30
C THR A 272 33.70 -2.14 -29.89
N LEU A 273 34.11 -1.46 -28.86
CA LEU A 273 33.50 -0.21 -28.44
C LEU A 273 34.52 0.88 -28.23
N SER A 274 34.10 2.11 -28.49
CA SER A 274 34.82 3.34 -28.11
C SER A 274 34.14 4.00 -26.93
N ALA A 275 34.88 4.65 -26.05
CA ALA A 275 34.34 5.34 -24.91
C ALA A 275 34.98 6.72 -24.68
N GLY A 276 34.14 7.65 -24.23
CA GLY A 276 34.58 8.97 -23.74
C GLY A 276 34.19 9.19 -22.30
N ILE A 277 35.06 9.80 -21.51
CA ILE A 277 34.88 10.00 -20.07
C ILE A 277 34.94 11.46 -19.73
N SER A 278 34.05 11.91 -18.85
CA SER A 278 34.14 13.18 -18.14
C SER A 278 33.90 13.01 -16.65
N VAL A 279 34.44 13.91 -15.81
CA VAL A 279 34.37 13.83 -14.35
C VAL A 279 33.97 15.17 -13.74
N TYR A 280 33.00 15.15 -12.88
CA TYR A 280 32.64 16.27 -12.02
C TYR A 280 33.65 16.39 -10.86
N PRO A 281 34.12 17.60 -10.47
CA PRO A 281 33.76 18.90 -11.06
C PRO A 281 34.66 19.36 -12.23
N GLU A 282 35.69 18.60 -12.60
CA GLU A 282 36.80 19.01 -13.46
C GLU A 282 36.36 19.35 -14.89
N GLN A 283 35.56 18.50 -15.52
CA GLN A 283 35.10 18.73 -16.90
C GLN A 283 33.69 19.31 -17.00
N GLY A 284 33.05 19.58 -15.86
CA GLY A 284 31.74 20.23 -15.87
C GLY A 284 31.04 20.19 -14.50
N THR A 285 30.12 21.11 -14.29
CA THR A 285 29.34 21.23 -13.05
C THR A 285 27.84 21.04 -13.28
N THR A 286 27.42 20.82 -14.53
CA THR A 286 26.03 20.56 -14.92
C THR A 286 25.94 19.23 -15.67
N ALA A 287 24.76 18.62 -15.67
CA ALA A 287 24.50 17.40 -16.45
C ALA A 287 24.83 17.57 -17.94
N PHE A 288 24.41 18.69 -18.51
CA PHE A 288 24.64 19.01 -19.92
C PHE A 288 26.15 19.06 -20.23
N ASN A 289 26.94 19.80 -19.45
CA ASN A 289 28.38 19.97 -19.71
C ASN A 289 29.14 18.64 -19.58
N LEU A 290 28.80 17.82 -18.58
CA LEU A 290 29.45 16.51 -18.40
C LEU A 290 29.11 15.54 -19.51
N ILE A 291 27.84 15.47 -19.94
CA ILE A 291 27.45 14.61 -21.06
C ILE A 291 28.12 15.07 -22.34
N GLN A 292 28.14 16.38 -22.60
CA GLN A 292 28.81 16.95 -23.78
C GLN A 292 30.32 16.65 -23.78
N ALA A 293 31.01 16.85 -22.65
CA ALA A 293 32.44 16.57 -22.55
C ALA A 293 32.76 15.07 -22.76
N ALA A 294 31.91 14.17 -22.25
CA ALA A 294 32.06 12.74 -22.52
C ALA A 294 31.80 12.37 -23.99
N ASP A 295 30.84 13.01 -24.63
CA ASP A 295 30.54 12.83 -26.06
C ASP A 295 31.68 13.33 -26.96
N GLU A 296 32.25 14.50 -26.65
CA GLU A 296 33.42 15.04 -27.36
C GLU A 296 34.65 14.09 -27.22
N ALA A 297 34.87 13.52 -26.05
CA ALA A 297 35.92 12.52 -25.83
C ALA A 297 35.65 11.21 -26.60
N LEU A 298 34.39 10.77 -26.66
CA LEU A 298 33.99 9.60 -27.48
C LEU A 298 34.23 9.86 -28.96
N TYR A 299 33.92 11.07 -29.45
CA TYR A 299 34.20 11.46 -30.82
C TYR A 299 35.72 11.38 -31.12
N GLN A 300 36.58 11.87 -30.21
CA GLN A 300 38.02 11.75 -30.33
C GLN A 300 38.48 10.28 -30.36
N ALA A 301 37.89 9.41 -29.49
CA ALA A 301 38.19 7.97 -29.52
C ALA A 301 37.88 7.36 -30.89
N LYS A 302 36.71 7.69 -31.47
CA LYS A 302 36.34 7.21 -32.80
C LYS A 302 37.24 7.75 -33.92
N ALA A 303 37.64 9.02 -33.83
CA ALA A 303 38.53 9.65 -34.82
C ALA A 303 39.98 9.12 -34.77
N SER A 304 40.45 8.71 -33.59
CA SER A 304 41.80 8.21 -33.36
C SER A 304 41.98 6.71 -33.59
N GLY A 305 41.02 6.05 -34.23
CA GLY A 305 41.14 4.63 -34.63
C GLY A 305 40.19 3.70 -33.97
N ARG A 306 39.24 4.18 -33.13
CA ARG A 306 38.24 3.38 -32.40
C ARG A 306 38.86 2.42 -31.39
N ASN A 307 38.04 1.52 -30.79
CA ASN A 307 38.45 0.52 -29.83
C ASN A 307 39.36 1.06 -28.73
N GLN A 308 39.00 2.20 -28.16
CA GLN A 308 39.80 2.89 -27.14
C GLN A 308 38.94 3.77 -26.24
N VAL A 309 39.50 4.14 -25.11
CA VAL A 309 38.89 5.03 -24.11
C VAL A 309 39.66 6.35 -24.11
N VAL A 310 38.94 7.46 -24.21
CA VAL A 310 39.52 8.81 -24.17
C VAL A 310 38.89 9.58 -23.03
N MET A 311 39.69 10.35 -22.32
CA MET A 311 39.22 11.26 -21.27
C MET A 311 39.20 12.70 -21.83
N SER A 312 38.12 13.43 -21.53
CA SER A 312 37.99 14.84 -21.86
C SER A 312 38.97 15.72 -21.12
#